data_ad1311b1a536052ef18cc8bd93c618c4
#
_entry.id   ad1311b1a536052ef18cc8bd93c618c4
#
_cell.length_a   1.000
_cell.length_b   1.000
_cell.length_c   1.000
_cell.angle_alpha   90.00
_cell.angle_beta   90.00
_cell.angle_gamma   90.00
#
_symmetry.space_group_name_H-M   'P 1'
#
loop_
_entity.id
_entity.type
_entity.pdbx_description
1 polymer ?
#
loop_
_entity_poly.entity_id
_entity_poly.type
_entity_poly.pdbx_seq_one_letter_code
_entity_poly.pdbx_strand_id
1 'polypeptide(L)'
;MTAKDLLEKNGNFRSSPLLDTARKLHRLLVQNGIPYAIIGGLSEVRNGAIRTTQDVDVLVRREDWPEIQSALGKAFVVELDAAVDRETDVPVDFLFAADDRDMILPLPDPADVSEYDDSLQANFLTLPAILELKTAVYLQKKRDEGIEIAAKDLSDVVELLKNNQERLSAENFSGLHPQIRKELERIRRKIGDPDKR
;
A
#
# COMPACT_ATOMS: atom_id res chain seq x y z
N MET A 1 13.67 0.69 14.39
CA MET A 1 12.41 0.14 14.93
C MET A 1 11.70 -0.51 13.75
N THR A 2 11.49 -1.82 13.77
CA THR A 2 10.86 -2.54 12.65
C THR A 2 9.34 -2.35 12.68
N ALA A 3 8.65 -2.60 11.54
CA ALA A 3 7.18 -2.66 11.53
C ALA A 3 6.68 -3.60 12.64
N LYS A 4 7.40 -4.71 12.88
CA LYS A 4 7.16 -5.65 13.96
C LYS A 4 7.22 -4.98 15.34
N ASP A 5 8.20 -4.11 15.60
CA ASP A 5 8.36 -3.41 16.89
C ASP A 5 7.24 -2.39 17.14
N LEU A 6 6.76 -1.71 16.08
CA LEU A 6 5.61 -0.79 16.15
C LEU A 6 4.31 -1.55 16.42
N LEU A 7 4.16 -2.68 15.78
CA LEU A 7 3.01 -3.55 15.88
C LEU A 7 2.98 -4.29 17.23
N GLU A 8 4.13 -4.68 17.80
CA GLU A 8 4.25 -5.28 19.14
C GLU A 8 4.03 -4.26 20.27
N LYS A 9 4.38 -2.99 20.08
CA LYS A 9 4.12 -1.92 21.07
C LYS A 9 2.64 -1.59 21.25
N ASN A 10 1.80 -1.84 20.27
CA ASN A 10 0.35 -1.56 20.32
C ASN A 10 -0.49 -2.74 20.82
N GLY A 11 0.13 -3.76 21.41
CA GLY A 11 -0.55 -4.86 22.11
C GLY A 11 -1.06 -5.99 21.20
N ASN A 12 -0.46 -7.17 21.29
CA ASN A 12 -0.92 -8.46 20.75
C ASN A 12 -1.11 -8.58 19.23
N PHE A 13 -0.10 -8.26 18.45
CA PHE A 13 -0.11 -8.42 16.99
C PHE A 13 0.03 -9.87 16.50
N ARG A 14 0.16 -10.85 17.39
CA ARG A 14 0.20 -12.26 16.97
C ARG A 14 -1.12 -12.78 16.40
N SER A 15 -2.23 -12.07 16.61
CA SER A 15 -3.56 -12.39 16.09
C SER A 15 -4.32 -11.12 15.70
N SER A 16 -3.80 -10.34 14.75
CA SER A 16 -4.58 -9.24 14.16
C SER A 16 -5.48 -9.81 13.07
N PRO A 17 -6.80 -9.63 13.14
CA PRO A 17 -7.71 -10.06 12.09
C PRO A 17 -7.26 -9.62 10.69
N LEU A 18 -6.74 -8.38 10.56
CA LEU A 18 -6.18 -7.85 9.31
C LEU A 18 -5.01 -8.68 8.77
N LEU A 19 -4.04 -9.04 9.62
CA LEU A 19 -2.90 -9.86 9.20
C LEU A 19 -3.31 -11.30 8.93
N ASP A 20 -4.26 -11.85 9.67
CA ASP A 20 -4.76 -13.21 9.43
C ASP A 20 -5.47 -13.29 8.08
N THR A 21 -6.27 -12.26 7.73
CA THR A 21 -6.88 -12.11 6.40
C THR A 21 -5.81 -11.92 5.32
N ALA A 22 -4.81 -11.06 5.53
CA ALA A 22 -3.72 -10.85 4.58
C ALA A 22 -2.93 -12.15 4.30
N ARG A 23 -2.62 -12.94 5.33
CA ARG A 23 -1.97 -14.25 5.21
C ARG A 23 -2.83 -15.29 4.51
N LYS A 24 -4.15 -15.27 4.77
CA LYS A 24 -5.12 -16.13 4.08
C LYS A 24 -5.16 -15.81 2.59
N LEU A 25 -5.25 -14.53 2.24
CA LEU A 25 -5.17 -14.06 0.85
C LEU A 25 -3.86 -14.49 0.20
N HIS A 26 -2.71 -14.29 0.87
CA HIS A 26 -1.41 -14.72 0.37
C HIS A 26 -1.42 -16.21 -0.04
N ARG A 27 -1.86 -17.09 0.87
CA ARG A 27 -1.90 -18.52 0.59
C ARG A 27 -2.78 -18.86 -0.63
N LEU A 28 -3.97 -18.25 -0.69
CA LEU A 28 -4.92 -18.52 -1.78
C LEU A 28 -4.41 -18.02 -3.13
N LEU A 29 -3.88 -16.80 -3.19
CA LEU A 29 -3.42 -16.21 -4.44
C LEU A 29 -2.13 -16.87 -4.94
N VAL A 30 -1.16 -17.12 -4.06
CA VAL A 30 0.10 -17.76 -4.45
C VAL A 30 -0.10 -19.22 -4.88
N GLN A 31 -1.00 -19.97 -4.23
CA GLN A 31 -1.32 -21.34 -4.63
C GLN A 31 -1.92 -21.42 -6.05
N ASN A 32 -2.54 -20.35 -6.51
CA ASN A 32 -3.11 -20.25 -7.85
C ASN A 32 -2.19 -19.48 -8.82
N GLY A 33 -0.97 -19.12 -8.41
CA GLY A 33 -0.01 -18.42 -9.27
C GLY A 33 -0.39 -16.98 -9.59
N ILE A 34 -1.28 -16.36 -8.81
CA ILE A 34 -1.82 -15.02 -9.04
C ILE A 34 -0.90 -13.96 -8.43
N PRO A 35 -0.30 -13.07 -9.24
CA PRO A 35 0.47 -11.93 -8.74
C PRO A 35 -0.44 -10.94 -8.01
N TYR A 36 0.03 -10.46 -6.85
CA TYR A 36 -0.70 -9.46 -6.07
C TYR A 36 0.24 -8.66 -5.19
N ALA A 37 -0.21 -7.51 -4.71
CA ALA A 37 0.45 -6.74 -3.66
C ALA A 37 -0.58 -6.17 -2.68
N ILE A 38 -0.34 -6.26 -1.38
CA ILE A 38 -1.08 -5.49 -0.39
C ILE A 38 -0.64 -4.04 -0.50
N ILE A 39 -1.61 -3.14 -0.60
CA ILE A 39 -1.43 -1.70 -0.73
C ILE A 39 -2.10 -0.96 0.43
N GLY A 40 -2.37 0.32 0.29
CA GLY A 40 -3.18 1.09 1.24
C GLY A 40 -2.63 1.11 2.66
N GLY A 41 -3.55 1.15 3.62
CA GLY A 41 -3.24 1.36 5.04
C GLY A 41 -2.30 0.34 5.64
N LEU A 42 -2.47 -0.94 5.33
CA LEU A 42 -1.63 -2.00 5.88
C LEU A 42 -0.18 -1.93 5.34
N SER A 43 -0.02 -1.57 4.07
CA SER A 43 1.30 -1.34 3.46
C SER A 43 2.00 -0.12 4.05
N GLU A 44 1.27 0.95 4.38
CA GLU A 44 1.82 2.12 5.06
C GLU A 44 2.30 1.78 6.47
N VAL A 45 1.49 1.05 7.25
CA VAL A 45 1.89 0.59 8.60
C VAL A 45 3.14 -0.29 8.54
N ARG A 46 3.24 -1.20 7.58
CA ARG A 46 4.45 -1.99 7.33
C ARG A 46 5.69 -1.10 7.14
N ASN A 47 5.52 0.05 6.48
CA ASN A 47 6.58 1.01 6.23
C ASN A 47 6.69 2.10 7.32
N GLY A 48 6.14 1.86 8.51
CA GLY A 48 6.35 2.65 9.71
C GLY A 48 5.36 3.80 9.91
N ALA A 49 4.31 3.91 9.11
CA ALA A 49 3.26 4.89 9.36
C ALA A 49 2.46 4.54 10.63
N ILE A 50 2.10 5.56 11.40
CA ILE A 50 1.27 5.42 12.60
C ILE A 50 -0.17 5.78 12.24
N ARG A 51 -0.91 4.76 11.80
CA ARG A 51 -2.33 4.91 11.44
C ARG A 51 -3.14 3.66 11.79
N THR A 52 -4.44 3.82 11.86
CA THR A 52 -5.39 2.71 11.90
C THR A 52 -5.87 2.40 10.49
N THR A 53 -6.05 1.11 10.19
CA THR A 53 -6.76 0.61 9.01
C THR A 53 -7.73 -0.47 9.47
N GLN A 54 -8.83 -0.66 8.73
CA GLN A 54 -9.89 -1.62 9.05
C GLN A 54 -10.13 -2.62 7.92
N ASP A 55 -9.41 -2.45 6.82
CA ASP A 55 -9.52 -3.16 5.55
C ASP A 55 -8.16 -3.64 5.06
N VAL A 56 -8.20 -4.52 4.08
CA VAL A 56 -7.02 -4.98 3.34
C VAL A 56 -7.21 -4.61 1.87
N ASP A 57 -6.48 -3.60 1.41
CA ASP A 57 -6.44 -3.21 0.00
C ASP A 57 -5.47 -4.12 -0.77
N VAL A 58 -5.91 -4.70 -1.88
CA VAL A 58 -5.12 -5.65 -2.68
C VAL A 58 -5.06 -5.20 -4.14
N LEU A 59 -3.87 -4.98 -4.65
CA LEU A 59 -3.61 -4.72 -6.06
C LEU A 59 -3.46 -6.05 -6.80
N VAL A 60 -4.24 -6.24 -7.87
CA VAL A 60 -4.25 -7.43 -8.74
C VAL A 60 -4.40 -7.03 -10.20
N ARG A 61 -4.27 -7.98 -11.13
CA ARG A 61 -4.61 -7.76 -12.53
C ARG A 61 -6.10 -8.00 -12.77
N ARG A 62 -6.70 -7.24 -13.66
CA ARG A 62 -8.13 -7.39 -14.01
C ARG A 62 -8.43 -8.73 -14.68
N GLU A 63 -7.52 -9.23 -15.50
CA GLU A 63 -7.64 -10.53 -16.14
C GLU A 63 -7.65 -11.71 -15.16
N ASP A 64 -7.00 -11.58 -14.00
CA ASP A 64 -6.94 -12.62 -12.98
C ASP A 64 -8.22 -12.68 -12.10
N TRP A 65 -9.14 -11.72 -12.26
CA TRP A 65 -10.30 -11.59 -11.38
C TRP A 65 -11.19 -12.84 -11.32
N PRO A 66 -11.53 -13.54 -12.42
CA PRO A 66 -12.29 -14.78 -12.35
C PRO A 66 -11.61 -15.89 -11.54
N GLU A 67 -10.27 -15.98 -11.65
CA GLU A 67 -9.47 -16.95 -10.89
C GLU A 67 -9.40 -16.58 -9.43
N ILE A 68 -9.27 -15.27 -9.12
CA ILE A 68 -9.30 -14.75 -7.75
C ILE A 68 -10.63 -15.09 -7.09
N GLN A 69 -11.77 -14.81 -7.74
CA GLN A 69 -13.09 -15.17 -7.22
C GLN A 69 -13.21 -16.66 -6.93
N SER A 70 -12.68 -17.51 -7.82
CA SER A 70 -12.64 -18.95 -7.62
C SER A 70 -11.75 -19.35 -6.44
N ALA A 71 -10.57 -18.76 -6.30
CA ALA A 71 -9.62 -19.02 -5.22
C ALA A 71 -10.15 -18.59 -3.85
N LEU A 72 -10.85 -17.45 -3.77
CA LEU A 72 -11.50 -16.98 -2.56
C LEU A 72 -12.60 -17.94 -2.09
N GLY A 73 -13.33 -18.55 -3.03
CA GLY A 73 -14.25 -19.64 -2.82
C GLY A 73 -15.21 -19.42 -1.65
N LYS A 74 -15.24 -20.42 -0.73
CA LYS A 74 -16.11 -20.38 0.45
C LYS A 74 -15.51 -19.62 1.63
N ALA A 75 -14.24 -19.22 1.57
CA ALA A 75 -13.56 -18.53 2.67
C ALA A 75 -13.97 -17.05 2.76
N PHE A 76 -14.42 -16.50 1.65
CA PHE A 76 -14.84 -15.09 1.55
C PHE A 76 -16.27 -14.96 1.01
N VAL A 77 -16.92 -13.84 1.33
CA VAL A 77 -18.10 -13.35 0.62
C VAL A 77 -17.60 -12.34 -0.39
N VAL A 78 -17.82 -12.59 -1.68
CA VAL A 78 -17.34 -11.73 -2.77
C VAL A 78 -18.50 -10.93 -3.34
N GLU A 79 -18.34 -9.61 -3.44
CA GLU A 79 -19.31 -8.68 -4.04
C GLU A 79 -18.57 -7.68 -4.92
N LEU A 80 -18.88 -7.65 -6.22
CA LEU A 80 -18.21 -6.78 -7.18
C LEU A 80 -16.67 -6.91 -7.12
N ASP A 81 -16.00 -5.82 -6.80
CA ASP A 81 -14.53 -5.70 -6.67
C ASP A 81 -14.08 -5.74 -5.20
N ALA A 82 -14.89 -6.31 -4.31
CA ALA A 82 -14.62 -6.41 -2.88
C ALA A 82 -14.95 -7.81 -2.33
N ALA A 83 -14.42 -8.12 -1.17
CA ALA A 83 -14.75 -9.33 -0.45
C ALA A 83 -14.75 -9.08 1.07
N VAL A 84 -15.38 -9.99 1.84
CA VAL A 84 -15.29 -10.01 3.30
C VAL A 84 -14.83 -11.39 3.73
N ASP A 85 -13.79 -11.46 4.54
CA ASP A 85 -13.32 -12.71 5.14
C ASP A 85 -14.35 -13.22 6.16
N ARG A 86 -14.88 -14.43 5.95
CA ARG A 86 -15.94 -15.03 6.80
C ARG A 86 -15.47 -15.34 8.23
N GLU A 87 -14.19 -15.46 8.47
CA GLU A 87 -13.64 -15.82 9.76
C GLU A 87 -13.32 -14.60 10.63
N THR A 88 -12.82 -13.54 9.97
CA THR A 88 -12.34 -12.34 10.65
C THR A 88 -13.27 -11.14 10.52
N ASP A 89 -14.26 -11.22 9.63
CA ASP A 89 -15.15 -10.12 9.21
C ASP A 89 -14.39 -8.91 8.62
N VAL A 90 -13.14 -9.10 8.20
CA VAL A 90 -12.31 -8.05 7.60
C VAL A 90 -12.71 -7.82 6.15
N PRO A 91 -13.01 -6.57 5.77
CA PRO A 91 -13.21 -6.18 4.37
C PRO A 91 -11.91 -6.26 3.57
N VAL A 92 -12.04 -6.64 2.30
CA VAL A 92 -10.94 -6.68 1.33
C VAL A 92 -11.39 -5.95 0.08
N ASP A 93 -10.67 -4.91 -0.30
CA ASP A 93 -10.91 -4.15 -1.52
C ASP A 93 -9.88 -4.50 -2.60
N PHE A 94 -10.35 -4.88 -3.80
CA PHE A 94 -9.48 -5.21 -4.91
C PHE A 94 -9.36 -4.02 -5.86
N LEU A 95 -8.11 -3.61 -6.10
CA LEU A 95 -7.75 -2.58 -7.05
C LEU A 95 -7.04 -3.24 -8.23
N PHE A 96 -7.27 -2.74 -9.43
CA PHE A 96 -6.80 -3.42 -10.63
C PHE A 96 -5.68 -2.64 -11.31
N ALA A 97 -4.62 -3.37 -11.70
CA ALA A 97 -3.53 -2.83 -12.50
C ALA A 97 -4.05 -2.17 -13.79
N ALA A 98 -3.38 -1.14 -14.25
CA ALA A 98 -3.77 -0.30 -15.40
C ALA A 98 -5.09 0.49 -15.22
N ASP A 99 -5.75 0.38 -14.08
CA ASP A 99 -6.90 1.25 -13.76
C ASP A 99 -6.37 2.67 -13.53
N ASP A 100 -6.77 3.61 -14.37
CA ASP A 100 -6.26 4.99 -14.29
C ASP A 100 -7.03 5.85 -13.29
N ARG A 101 -8.30 5.51 -13.01
CA ARG A 101 -9.18 6.20 -12.06
C ARG A 101 -9.01 7.73 -12.04
N ASP A 102 -8.74 8.32 -13.21
CA ASP A 102 -8.37 9.74 -13.36
C ASP A 102 -7.09 10.15 -12.60
N MET A 103 -6.25 9.18 -12.26
CA MET A 103 -4.98 9.43 -11.56
C MET A 103 -3.88 9.91 -12.52
N ILE A 104 -2.86 10.58 -11.95
CA ILE A 104 -1.66 11.00 -12.69
C ILE A 104 -0.93 9.78 -13.31
N LEU A 105 -1.06 8.63 -12.66
CA LEU A 105 -0.50 7.35 -13.11
C LEU A 105 -1.55 6.25 -13.01
N PRO A 106 -1.59 5.31 -13.95
CA PRO A 106 -2.32 4.07 -13.77
C PRO A 106 -1.70 3.25 -12.63
N LEU A 107 -2.51 2.38 -12.03
CA LEU A 107 -2.01 1.43 -11.03
C LEU A 107 -0.99 0.47 -11.69
N PRO A 108 0.18 0.23 -11.06
CA PRO A 108 1.23 -0.62 -11.63
C PRO A 108 0.83 -2.10 -11.65
N ASP A 109 1.56 -2.90 -12.42
CA ASP A 109 1.44 -4.36 -12.35
C ASP A 109 1.98 -4.87 -11.00
N PRO A 110 1.20 -5.65 -10.23
CA PRO A 110 1.67 -6.16 -8.94
C PRO A 110 2.93 -7.03 -9.03
N ALA A 111 3.16 -7.71 -10.16
CA ALA A 111 4.37 -8.51 -10.34
C ALA A 111 5.66 -7.68 -10.34
N ASP A 112 5.59 -6.42 -10.79
CA ASP A 112 6.75 -5.54 -10.90
C ASP A 112 7.07 -4.78 -9.60
N VAL A 113 6.08 -4.64 -8.71
CA VAL A 113 6.15 -3.70 -7.58
C VAL A 113 5.92 -4.35 -6.22
N SER A 114 5.76 -5.67 -6.15
CA SER A 114 5.57 -6.38 -4.89
C SER A 114 6.86 -6.99 -4.35
N GLU A 115 6.93 -7.08 -3.03
CA GLU A 115 7.96 -7.82 -2.30
C GLU A 115 7.34 -8.64 -1.17
N TYR A 116 7.86 -9.85 -0.96
CA TYR A 116 7.41 -10.70 0.14
C TYR A 116 8.01 -10.23 1.47
N ASP A 117 7.17 -10.18 2.49
CA ASP A 117 7.58 -9.88 3.87
C ASP A 117 7.49 -11.14 4.73
N ASP A 118 8.65 -11.70 5.09
CA ASP A 118 8.74 -12.93 5.89
C ASP A 118 8.08 -12.80 7.27
N SER A 119 8.12 -11.61 7.86
CA SER A 119 7.57 -11.37 9.21
C SER A 119 6.05 -11.28 9.21
N LEU A 120 5.48 -10.73 8.15
CA LEU A 120 4.04 -10.55 7.96
C LEU A 120 3.42 -11.67 7.13
N GLN A 121 4.25 -12.45 6.40
CA GLN A 121 3.87 -13.58 5.56
C GLN A 121 2.88 -13.22 4.44
N ALA A 122 3.15 -12.11 3.74
CA ALA A 122 2.37 -11.64 2.60
C ALA A 122 3.22 -10.76 1.67
N ASN A 123 2.74 -10.56 0.44
CA ASN A 123 3.36 -9.62 -0.51
C ASN A 123 2.80 -8.22 -0.31
N PHE A 124 3.69 -7.25 -0.23
CA PHE A 124 3.37 -5.83 -0.08
C PHE A 124 3.98 -5.02 -1.21
N LEU A 125 3.47 -3.82 -1.45
CA LEU A 125 4.17 -2.88 -2.30
C LEU A 125 5.58 -2.60 -1.78
N THR A 126 6.53 -2.50 -2.70
CA THR A 126 7.87 -1.98 -2.40
C THR A 126 7.78 -0.53 -1.91
N LEU A 127 8.76 -0.10 -1.11
CA LEU A 127 8.78 1.28 -0.58
C LEU A 127 8.77 2.35 -1.70
N PRO A 128 9.50 2.22 -2.82
CA PRO A 128 9.39 3.17 -3.92
C PRO A 128 7.97 3.22 -4.52
N ALA A 129 7.34 2.07 -4.72
CA ALA A 129 6.00 2.00 -5.32
C ALA A 129 4.91 2.64 -4.43
N ILE A 130 4.95 2.41 -3.10
CA ILE A 130 3.97 3.06 -2.21
C ILE A 130 4.18 4.58 -2.15
N LEU A 131 5.43 5.05 -2.17
CA LEU A 131 5.73 6.48 -2.25
C LEU A 131 5.23 7.09 -3.57
N GLU A 132 5.40 6.38 -4.68
CA GLU A 132 4.92 6.82 -5.99
C GLU A 132 3.40 6.96 -6.00
N LEU A 133 2.68 5.92 -5.61
CA LEU A 133 1.21 5.91 -5.58
C LEU A 133 0.65 6.98 -4.64
N LYS A 134 1.17 7.08 -3.42
CA LYS A 134 0.71 8.10 -2.46
C LYS A 134 0.98 9.52 -2.94
N THR A 135 2.12 9.75 -3.57
CA THR A 135 2.44 11.06 -4.14
C THR A 135 1.56 11.37 -5.34
N ALA A 136 1.23 10.37 -6.18
CA ALA A 136 0.28 10.53 -7.28
C ALA A 136 -1.10 10.95 -6.77
N VAL A 137 -1.65 10.26 -5.76
CA VAL A 137 -2.92 10.59 -5.11
C VAL A 137 -2.88 12.00 -4.52
N TYR A 138 -1.82 12.34 -3.79
CA TYR A 138 -1.64 13.69 -3.25
C TYR A 138 -1.66 14.77 -4.33
N LEU A 139 -0.90 14.58 -5.41
CA LEU A 139 -0.82 15.55 -6.50
C LEU A 139 -2.15 15.67 -7.24
N GLN A 140 -2.85 14.56 -7.43
CA GLN A 140 -4.17 14.50 -8.04
C GLN A 140 -5.17 15.32 -7.24
N LYS A 141 -5.36 15.00 -5.97
CA LYS A 141 -6.29 15.72 -5.08
C LYS A 141 -5.94 17.19 -4.94
N LYS A 142 -4.64 17.51 -4.84
CA LYS A 142 -4.17 18.89 -4.79
C LYS A 142 -4.57 19.69 -6.02
N ARG A 143 -4.53 19.05 -7.22
CA ARG A 143 -4.93 19.68 -8.49
C ARG A 143 -6.44 19.87 -8.57
N ASP A 144 -7.20 18.84 -8.20
CA ASP A 144 -8.63 18.77 -8.48
C ASP A 144 -9.49 19.33 -7.34
N GLU A 145 -9.04 19.18 -6.09
CA GLU A 145 -9.80 19.50 -4.89
C GLU A 145 -9.13 20.57 -3.99
N GLY A 146 -7.86 20.86 -4.25
CA GLY A 146 -7.06 21.84 -3.49
C GLY A 146 -6.19 21.25 -2.40
N ILE A 147 -5.31 22.09 -1.86
CA ILE A 147 -4.26 21.65 -0.91
C ILE A 147 -4.84 21.20 0.44
N GLU A 148 -5.95 21.76 0.86
CA GLU A 148 -6.57 21.45 2.15
C GLU A 148 -7.10 20.00 2.16
N ILE A 149 -7.73 19.56 1.09
CA ILE A 149 -8.22 18.19 0.93
C ILE A 149 -7.05 17.21 0.78
N ALA A 150 -6.01 17.61 0.04
CA ALA A 150 -4.81 16.79 -0.16
C ALA A 150 -3.86 16.72 1.06
N ALA A 151 -4.13 17.46 2.13
CA ALA A 151 -3.22 17.59 3.28
C ALA A 151 -2.96 16.25 3.98
N LYS A 152 -3.97 15.37 4.06
CA LYS A 152 -3.83 14.03 4.63
C LYS A 152 -2.84 13.19 3.82
N ASP A 153 -3.01 13.14 2.50
CA ASP A 153 -2.15 12.35 1.61
C ASP A 153 -0.71 12.89 1.61
N LEU A 154 -0.53 14.22 1.73
CA LEU A 154 0.80 14.81 1.94
C LEU A 154 1.41 14.37 3.27
N SER A 155 0.63 14.30 4.33
CA SER A 155 1.10 13.83 5.65
C SER A 155 1.58 12.38 5.57
N ASP A 156 0.85 11.51 4.89
CA ASP A 156 1.22 10.11 4.67
C ASP A 156 2.57 10.01 3.93
N VAL A 157 2.76 10.79 2.86
CA VAL A 157 4.03 10.85 2.12
C VAL A 157 5.18 11.34 3.00
N VAL A 158 4.95 12.39 3.78
CA VAL A 158 5.96 12.94 4.71
C VAL A 158 6.36 11.93 5.77
N GLU A 159 5.41 11.20 6.33
CA GLU A 159 5.65 10.18 7.35
C GLU A 159 6.45 9.00 6.77
N LEU A 160 6.05 8.48 5.61
CA LEU A 160 6.78 7.42 4.91
C LEU A 160 8.23 7.84 4.61
N LEU A 161 8.46 9.06 4.14
CA LEU A 161 9.81 9.57 3.90
C LEU A 161 10.63 9.70 5.18
N LYS A 162 10.05 10.20 6.28
CA LYS A 162 10.75 10.37 7.57
C LYS A 162 11.15 9.03 8.18
N ASN A 163 10.23 8.07 8.15
CA ASN A 163 10.44 6.77 8.82
C ASN A 163 11.38 5.84 8.03
N ASN A 164 11.68 6.18 6.76
CA ASN A 164 12.48 5.34 5.88
C ASN A 164 13.72 6.05 5.29
N GLN A 165 14.22 7.11 5.91
CA GLN A 165 15.34 7.90 5.37
C GLN A 165 16.57 7.05 5.05
N GLU A 166 16.90 6.08 5.91
CA GLU A 166 18.06 5.20 5.73
C GLU A 166 17.87 4.16 4.62
N ARG A 167 16.62 3.82 4.29
CA ARG A 167 16.26 2.87 3.23
C ARG A 167 16.16 3.51 1.85
N LEU A 168 16.08 4.85 1.79
CA LEU A 168 15.82 5.61 0.57
C LEU A 168 17.09 6.24 0.02
N SER A 169 17.64 5.63 -1.04
CA SER A 169 18.74 6.18 -1.84
C SER A 169 18.23 7.00 -3.03
N ALA A 170 19.13 7.68 -3.73
CA ALA A 170 18.79 8.38 -4.96
C ALA A 170 18.29 7.42 -6.07
N GLU A 171 18.77 6.18 -6.06
CA GLU A 171 18.37 5.14 -7.02
C GLU A 171 16.90 4.77 -6.88
N ASN A 172 16.35 4.75 -5.66
CA ASN A 172 14.93 4.47 -5.42
C ASN A 172 13.99 5.47 -6.11
N PHE A 173 14.48 6.66 -6.46
CA PHE A 173 13.71 7.69 -7.13
C PHE A 173 13.97 7.77 -8.64
N SER A 174 14.98 7.07 -9.17
CA SER A 174 15.42 7.21 -10.57
C SER A 174 14.38 6.69 -11.57
N GLY A 175 13.65 5.62 -11.20
CA GLY A 175 12.61 5.00 -12.04
C GLY A 175 11.22 5.62 -11.90
N LEU A 176 11.01 6.54 -10.97
CA LEU A 176 9.69 7.13 -10.72
C LEU A 176 9.29 8.12 -11.81
N HIS A 177 7.98 8.30 -11.97
CA HIS A 177 7.44 9.31 -12.88
C HIS A 177 8.05 10.70 -12.61
N PRO A 178 8.48 11.47 -13.61
CA PRO A 178 9.24 12.72 -13.41
C PRO A 178 8.58 13.76 -12.50
N GLN A 179 7.26 13.90 -12.59
CA GLN A 179 6.49 14.82 -11.76
C GLN A 179 6.47 14.39 -10.29
N ILE A 180 6.31 13.09 -10.06
CA ILE A 180 6.30 12.51 -8.71
C ILE A 180 7.68 12.60 -8.09
N ARG A 181 8.73 12.22 -8.82
CA ARG A 181 10.10 12.36 -8.36
C ARG A 181 10.43 13.78 -7.93
N LYS A 182 10.10 14.77 -8.76
CA LYS A 182 10.31 16.18 -8.45
C LYS A 182 9.62 16.61 -7.15
N GLU A 183 8.42 16.14 -6.91
CA GLU A 183 7.66 16.47 -5.70
C GLU A 183 8.24 15.76 -4.47
N LEU A 184 8.60 14.48 -4.56
CA LEU A 184 9.26 13.74 -3.49
C LEU A 184 10.59 14.38 -3.09
N GLU A 185 11.43 14.77 -4.06
CA GLU A 185 12.68 15.49 -3.80
C GLU A 185 12.44 16.86 -3.14
N ARG A 186 11.36 17.55 -3.52
CA ARG A 186 10.94 18.82 -2.88
C ARG A 186 10.55 18.61 -1.42
N ILE A 187 9.74 17.57 -1.16
CA ILE A 187 9.30 17.22 0.19
C ILE A 187 10.50 16.79 1.04
N ARG A 188 11.36 15.91 0.50
CA ARG A 188 12.55 15.41 1.20
C ARG A 188 13.50 16.52 1.64
N ARG A 189 13.73 17.52 0.77
CA ARG A 189 14.54 18.71 1.13
C ARG A 189 13.94 19.51 2.29
N LYS A 190 12.61 19.61 2.37
CA LYS A 190 11.94 20.31 3.47
C LYS A 190 11.99 19.53 4.79
N ILE A 191 11.98 18.20 4.73
CA ILE A 191 12.10 17.33 5.91
C ILE A 191 13.51 17.37 6.46
N GLY A 192 14.54 17.41 5.61
CA GLY A 192 15.96 17.41 5.99
C GLY A 192 16.52 18.75 6.43
N ASP A 193 15.74 19.82 6.39
CA ASP A 193 16.15 21.18 6.82
C ASP A 193 15.47 21.53 8.17
N PRO A 194 16.12 21.21 9.32
CA PRO A 194 15.55 21.43 10.65
C PRO A 194 15.38 22.90 11.01
N ASP A 195 16.06 23.83 10.30
CA ASP A 195 16.07 25.27 10.60
C ASP A 195 14.93 26.06 9.91
N LYS A 196 14.03 25.37 9.20
CA LYS A 196 12.86 25.96 8.54
C LYS A 196 11.52 25.60 9.20
N ARG A 197 11.53 25.44 10.51
CA ARG A 197 10.29 25.36 11.29
C ARG A 197 9.89 26.72 11.84
#